data_2407eb4e92bad295df5e550498621044
#
_entry.id   2407eb4e92bad295df5e550498621044
#
_cell.length_a   1.000
_cell.length_b   1.000
_cell.length_c   1.000
_cell.angle_alpha   90.00
_cell.angle_beta   90.00
_cell.angle_gamma   90.00
#
_symmetry.space_group_name_H-M   'P 1'
#
loop_
_entity.id
_entity.type
_entity.pdbx_description
1 polymer ?
#
loop_
_entity_poly.entity_id
_entity_poly.type
_entity_poly.pdbx_seq_one_letter_code
_entity_poly.pdbx_strand_id
1 'polypeptide(L)'
;MSTYRKYHIMLKRILLSIVLLLITVYLGVAVTVFNRKPADQVCRDVELIIKDTVYAGFVTKDEVTGILQKKGIYPVGKKMERIHTKTLENELDKHPLIDETECYKTPSGKLCVEVRQRIPILRIMSNNGESYYVDNKGTIMPPEAKCVARRTIVTGNVEK
;
A
#
# COMPACT_ATOMS: atom_id res chain seq x y z
N MET A 1 -34.56 -22.37 -57.29
CA MET A 1 -34.69 -21.96 -55.87
C MET A 1 -33.54 -22.44 -54.95
N SER A 2 -32.65 -23.32 -55.37
CA SER A 2 -31.55 -23.88 -54.54
C SER A 2 -30.32 -22.96 -54.43
N THR A 3 -29.97 -22.18 -55.42
CA THR A 3 -28.75 -21.39 -55.54
C THR A 3 -28.74 -20.17 -54.59
N TYR A 4 -29.85 -19.46 -54.45
CA TYR A 4 -30.02 -18.31 -53.56
C TYR A 4 -29.79 -18.68 -52.09
N ARG A 5 -30.23 -19.85 -51.64
CA ARG A 5 -30.09 -20.34 -50.29
C ARG A 5 -28.61 -20.60 -49.94
N LYS A 6 -27.83 -21.12 -50.89
CA LYS A 6 -26.37 -21.35 -50.72
C LYS A 6 -25.60 -20.04 -50.59
N TYR A 7 -25.92 -19.04 -51.41
CA TYR A 7 -25.29 -17.71 -51.31
C TYR A 7 -25.54 -17.02 -49.99
N HIS A 8 -26.76 -17.08 -49.44
CA HIS A 8 -27.08 -16.51 -48.14
C HIS A 8 -26.32 -17.20 -46.98
N ILE A 9 -26.12 -18.50 -47.06
CA ILE A 9 -25.36 -19.25 -46.07
C ILE A 9 -23.88 -18.90 -46.14
N MET A 10 -23.31 -18.80 -47.33
CA MET A 10 -21.91 -18.38 -47.54
C MET A 10 -21.70 -16.95 -47.06
N LEU A 11 -22.59 -16.02 -47.41
CA LEU A 11 -22.51 -14.62 -47.01
C LEU A 11 -22.56 -14.47 -45.46
N LYS A 12 -23.45 -15.20 -44.80
CA LYS A 12 -23.53 -15.23 -43.34
C LYS A 12 -22.24 -15.78 -42.67
N ARG A 13 -21.64 -16.83 -43.24
CA ARG A 13 -20.36 -17.38 -42.73
C ARG A 13 -19.21 -16.40 -42.92
N ILE A 14 -19.12 -15.73 -44.05
CA ILE A 14 -18.11 -14.70 -44.31
C ILE A 14 -18.29 -13.52 -43.35
N LEU A 15 -19.53 -13.05 -43.17
CA LEU A 15 -19.81 -11.96 -42.23
C LEU A 15 -19.44 -12.36 -40.80
N LEU A 16 -19.79 -13.58 -40.36
CA LEU A 16 -19.44 -14.08 -39.05
C LEU A 16 -17.93 -14.18 -38.86
N SER A 17 -17.19 -14.63 -39.87
CA SER A 17 -15.71 -14.70 -39.82
C SER A 17 -15.08 -13.31 -39.70
N ILE A 18 -15.61 -12.31 -40.40
CA ILE A 18 -15.14 -10.91 -40.29
C ILE A 18 -15.39 -10.35 -38.91
N VAL A 19 -16.59 -10.58 -38.35
CA VAL A 19 -16.92 -10.14 -36.99
C VAL A 19 -16.00 -10.80 -35.96
N LEU A 20 -15.77 -12.11 -36.07
CA LEU A 20 -14.87 -12.84 -35.18
C LEU A 20 -13.45 -12.29 -35.25
N LEU A 21 -12.96 -11.98 -36.45
CA LEU A 21 -11.63 -11.41 -36.67
C LEU A 21 -11.53 -10.01 -36.05
N LEU A 22 -12.55 -9.17 -36.17
CA LEU A 22 -12.59 -7.84 -35.56
C LEU A 22 -12.57 -7.94 -34.04
N ILE A 23 -13.31 -8.90 -33.45
CA ILE A 23 -13.32 -9.12 -32.01
C ILE A 23 -11.94 -9.58 -31.52
N THR A 24 -11.28 -10.50 -32.23
CA THR A 24 -9.93 -10.97 -31.80
C THR A 24 -8.89 -9.85 -31.90
N VAL A 25 -8.93 -9.02 -32.94
CA VAL A 25 -8.05 -7.85 -33.06
C VAL A 25 -8.35 -6.83 -31.95
N TYR A 26 -9.61 -6.54 -31.69
CA TYR A 26 -10.01 -5.65 -30.61
C TYR A 26 -9.51 -6.14 -29.23
N LEU A 27 -9.71 -7.43 -28.92
CA LEU A 27 -9.21 -8.02 -27.68
C LEU A 27 -7.69 -7.96 -27.59
N GLY A 28 -6.97 -8.24 -28.67
CA GLY A 28 -5.52 -8.12 -28.73
C GLY A 28 -5.02 -6.71 -28.43
N VAL A 29 -5.65 -5.70 -29.04
CA VAL A 29 -5.34 -4.30 -28.78
C VAL A 29 -5.71 -3.91 -27.33
N ALA A 30 -6.87 -4.32 -26.85
CA ALA A 30 -7.30 -4.03 -25.50
C ALA A 30 -6.30 -4.59 -24.45
N VAL A 31 -5.89 -5.86 -24.60
CA VAL A 31 -4.91 -6.47 -23.72
C VAL A 31 -3.56 -5.75 -23.77
N THR A 32 -3.09 -5.35 -24.95
CA THR A 32 -1.79 -4.64 -25.07
C THR A 32 -1.85 -3.23 -24.49
N VAL A 33 -2.97 -2.52 -24.64
CA VAL A 33 -3.15 -1.18 -24.09
C VAL A 33 -3.29 -1.23 -22.56
N PHE A 34 -4.06 -2.17 -22.04
CA PHE A 34 -4.24 -2.34 -20.59
C PHE A 34 -2.97 -2.88 -19.88
N ASN A 35 -2.18 -3.72 -20.57
CA ASN A 35 -0.94 -4.28 -20.01
C ASN A 35 0.30 -3.39 -20.22
N ARG A 36 0.17 -2.21 -20.80
CA ARG A 36 1.30 -1.27 -20.84
C ARG A 36 1.66 -0.90 -19.42
N LYS A 37 2.64 -1.64 -18.86
CA LYS A 37 3.32 -1.21 -17.64
C LYS A 37 3.94 0.15 -17.95
N PRO A 38 3.68 1.17 -17.16
CA PRO A 38 4.30 2.48 -17.37
C PRO A 38 5.79 2.41 -16.98
N ALA A 39 6.61 1.79 -17.82
CA ALA A 39 8.04 1.54 -17.59
C ALA A 39 8.83 2.84 -17.37
N ASP A 40 8.40 3.93 -17.99
CA ASP A 40 9.05 5.25 -17.88
C ASP A 40 8.34 6.22 -16.92
N GLN A 41 7.36 5.73 -16.17
CA GLN A 41 6.60 6.60 -15.28
C GLN A 41 7.45 6.95 -14.04
N VAL A 42 7.63 8.25 -13.83
CA VAL A 42 8.29 8.80 -12.62
C VAL A 42 7.25 8.94 -11.52
N CYS A 43 7.60 8.58 -10.29
CA CYS A 43 6.76 8.81 -9.14
C CYS A 43 6.54 10.31 -8.95
N ARG A 44 5.29 10.74 -9.12
CA ARG A 44 4.90 12.16 -9.03
C ARG A 44 4.55 12.56 -7.61
N ASP A 45 4.01 11.63 -6.85
CA ASP A 45 3.46 11.91 -5.53
C ASP A 45 3.42 10.64 -4.67
N VAL A 46 3.42 10.84 -3.35
CA VAL A 46 3.23 9.77 -2.35
C VAL A 46 1.95 10.03 -1.60
N GLU A 47 0.98 9.16 -1.75
CA GLU A 47 -0.26 9.19 -1.01
C GLU A 47 -0.11 8.37 0.27
N LEU A 48 -0.09 9.08 1.43
CA LEU A 48 0.04 8.47 2.74
C LEU A 48 -1.33 8.31 3.39
N ILE A 49 -1.70 7.07 3.66
CA ILE A 49 -2.93 6.69 4.35
C ILE A 49 -2.54 6.05 5.69
N ILE A 50 -2.93 6.70 6.78
CA ILE A 50 -2.73 6.15 8.14
C ILE A 50 -4.05 5.55 8.58
N LYS A 51 -4.05 4.22 8.79
CA LYS A 51 -5.21 3.48 9.30
C LYS A 51 -5.26 3.55 10.83
N ASP A 52 -6.44 3.35 11.39
CA ASP A 52 -6.67 3.26 12.85
C ASP A 52 -6.32 4.52 13.65
N THR A 53 -6.51 5.71 13.05
CA THR A 53 -6.24 6.99 13.70
C THR A 53 -7.15 7.30 14.89
N VAL A 54 -8.26 6.59 15.03
CA VAL A 54 -9.27 6.83 16.09
C VAL A 54 -8.71 6.52 17.50
N TYR A 55 -7.76 5.61 17.60
CA TYR A 55 -7.21 5.14 18.89
C TYR A 55 -5.79 5.61 19.18
N ALA A 56 -5.06 6.10 18.17
CA ALA A 56 -3.66 6.41 18.35
C ALA A 56 -3.19 7.43 17.31
N GLY A 57 -3.01 8.67 17.68
CA GLY A 57 -2.30 9.66 16.87
C GLY A 57 -0.77 9.54 17.04
N PHE A 58 -0.23 8.32 17.14
CA PHE A 58 1.18 8.10 17.44
C PHE A 58 2.10 8.32 16.26
N VAL A 59 1.60 8.08 15.04
CA VAL A 59 2.37 8.26 13.80
C VAL A 59 1.71 9.34 12.96
N THR A 60 2.49 10.29 12.48
CA THR A 60 2.04 11.36 11.61
C THR A 60 2.58 11.19 10.19
N LYS A 61 1.94 11.82 9.21
CA LYS A 61 2.42 11.82 7.82
C LYS A 61 3.82 12.39 7.70
N ASP A 62 4.12 13.42 8.49
CA ASP A 62 5.45 14.07 8.48
C ASP A 62 6.54 13.14 9.02
N GLU A 63 6.23 12.34 10.03
CA GLU A 63 7.16 11.35 10.58
C GLU A 63 7.47 10.26 9.55
N VAL A 64 6.44 9.69 8.91
CA VAL A 64 6.63 8.69 7.85
C VAL A 64 7.47 9.26 6.70
N THR A 65 7.14 10.47 6.25
CA THR A 65 7.90 11.16 5.21
C THR A 65 9.35 11.41 5.65
N GLY A 66 9.55 11.85 6.90
CA GLY A 66 10.86 12.09 7.48
C GLY A 66 11.73 10.84 7.57
N ILE A 67 11.15 9.68 7.91
CA ILE A 67 11.85 8.38 7.90
C ILE A 67 12.35 8.07 6.50
N LEU A 68 11.45 8.14 5.49
CA LEU A 68 11.79 7.84 4.11
C LEU A 68 12.88 8.78 3.55
N GLN A 69 12.83 10.07 3.91
CA GLN A 69 13.82 11.06 3.50
C GLN A 69 15.18 10.83 4.17
N LYS A 70 15.22 10.61 5.49
CA LYS A 70 16.46 10.33 6.24
C LYS A 70 17.18 9.09 5.72
N LYS A 71 16.44 8.09 5.27
CA LYS A 71 16.99 6.86 4.68
C LYS A 71 17.34 6.99 3.20
N GLY A 72 17.07 8.14 2.55
CA GLY A 72 17.35 8.36 1.13
C GLY A 72 16.49 7.50 0.18
N ILE A 73 15.42 6.92 0.69
CA ILE A 73 14.52 6.04 -0.07
C ILE A 73 13.23 6.74 -0.50
N TYR A 74 13.09 8.03 -0.22
CA TYR A 74 11.91 8.80 -0.63
C TYR A 74 11.67 8.66 -2.14
N PRO A 75 10.45 8.25 -2.56
CA PRO A 75 10.22 7.75 -3.91
C PRO A 75 9.94 8.83 -4.96
N VAL A 76 9.52 10.03 -4.56
CA VAL A 76 9.18 11.12 -5.50
C VAL A 76 10.37 11.47 -6.37
N GLY A 77 10.15 11.60 -7.68
CA GLY A 77 11.17 11.88 -8.67
C GLY A 77 11.94 10.65 -9.16
N LYS A 78 11.76 9.47 -8.56
CA LYS A 78 12.39 8.22 -9.01
C LYS A 78 11.51 7.50 -10.04
N LYS A 79 12.13 6.77 -10.97
CA LYS A 79 11.40 5.90 -11.89
C LYS A 79 10.65 4.82 -11.10
N MET A 80 9.38 4.59 -11.42
CA MET A 80 8.53 3.61 -10.74
C MET A 80 9.13 2.19 -10.71
N GLU A 81 9.87 1.82 -11.76
CA GLU A 81 10.57 0.51 -11.80
C GLU A 81 11.63 0.37 -10.72
N ARG A 82 12.34 1.45 -10.39
CA ARG A 82 13.42 1.46 -9.40
C ARG A 82 12.93 1.58 -7.95
N ILE A 83 11.64 1.78 -7.76
CA ILE A 83 11.06 1.83 -6.43
C ILE A 83 10.73 0.41 -5.99
N HIS A 84 11.46 -0.08 -5.00
CA HIS A 84 11.24 -1.37 -4.36
C HIS A 84 10.30 -1.18 -3.16
N THR A 85 9.00 -1.45 -3.34
CA THR A 85 7.98 -1.26 -2.30
C THR A 85 8.32 -2.04 -1.03
N LYS A 86 8.83 -3.27 -1.17
CA LYS A 86 9.23 -4.09 -0.02
C LYS A 86 10.33 -3.48 0.83
N THR A 87 11.25 -2.73 0.21
CA THR A 87 12.28 -2.00 0.96
C THR A 87 11.68 -0.87 1.78
N LEU A 88 10.69 -0.16 1.24
CA LEU A 88 9.98 0.91 1.96
C LEU A 88 9.20 0.34 3.13
N GLU A 89 8.45 -0.74 2.92
CA GLU A 89 7.71 -1.44 3.97
C GLU A 89 8.65 -1.88 5.09
N ASN A 90 9.72 -2.62 4.75
CA ASN A 90 10.67 -3.12 5.75
C ASN A 90 11.36 -2.01 6.56
N GLU A 91 11.58 -0.83 5.98
CA GLU A 91 12.16 0.30 6.72
C GLU A 91 11.15 0.97 7.63
N LEU A 92 9.90 1.09 7.21
CA LEU A 92 8.82 1.66 8.02
C LEU A 92 8.40 0.72 9.14
N ASP A 93 8.34 -0.59 8.90
CA ASP A 93 7.98 -1.60 9.89
C ASP A 93 8.99 -1.71 11.06
N LYS A 94 10.22 -1.18 10.88
CA LYS A 94 11.19 -1.05 12.00
C LYS A 94 10.78 0.00 13.02
N HIS A 95 9.84 0.87 12.69
CA HIS A 95 9.40 1.91 13.60
C HIS A 95 8.54 1.30 14.73
N PRO A 96 8.85 1.56 16.02
CA PRO A 96 8.19 0.88 17.13
C PRO A 96 6.69 1.15 17.25
N LEU A 97 6.20 2.22 16.62
CA LEU A 97 4.78 2.60 16.63
C LEU A 97 4.01 2.14 15.38
N ILE A 98 4.69 1.49 14.45
CA ILE A 98 4.08 0.93 13.23
C ILE A 98 3.89 -0.57 13.41
N ASP A 99 2.69 -1.06 13.14
CA ASP A 99 2.40 -2.50 13.18
C ASP A 99 2.66 -3.16 11.83
N GLU A 100 2.23 -2.49 10.75
CA GLU A 100 2.36 -3.01 9.39
C GLU A 100 2.28 -1.88 8.37
N THR A 101 3.05 -2.00 7.31
CA THR A 101 3.05 -1.07 6.19
C THR A 101 2.80 -1.82 4.89
N GLU A 102 1.89 -1.30 4.07
CA GLU A 102 1.64 -1.78 2.72
C GLU A 102 1.94 -0.68 1.71
N CYS A 103 2.79 -0.99 0.71
CA CYS A 103 3.15 -0.05 -0.34
C CYS A 103 2.76 -0.61 -1.71
N TYR A 104 2.02 0.17 -2.50
CA TYR A 104 1.69 -0.22 -3.86
C TYR A 104 1.75 0.95 -4.85
N LYS A 105 2.07 0.60 -6.09
CA LYS A 105 2.18 1.55 -7.19
C LYS A 105 0.84 1.70 -7.87
N THR A 106 0.41 2.93 -8.10
CA THR A 106 -0.84 3.20 -8.82
C THR A 106 -0.58 3.43 -10.32
N PRO A 107 -1.55 3.14 -11.20
CA PRO A 107 -1.43 3.42 -12.63
C PRO A 107 -1.26 4.91 -12.94
N SER A 108 -1.68 5.79 -12.03
CA SER A 108 -1.56 7.25 -12.16
C SER A 108 -0.14 7.80 -11.90
N GLY A 109 0.83 6.94 -11.55
CA GLY A 109 2.18 7.36 -11.24
C GLY A 109 2.36 7.88 -9.82
N LYS A 110 1.48 7.48 -8.91
CA LYS A 110 1.62 7.71 -7.48
C LYS A 110 2.05 6.44 -6.77
N LEU A 111 2.75 6.60 -5.66
CA LEU A 111 2.97 5.52 -4.70
C LEU A 111 2.00 5.69 -3.53
N CYS A 112 1.21 4.68 -3.27
CA CYS A 112 0.37 4.64 -2.08
C CYS A 112 1.12 3.89 -0.98
N VAL A 113 1.16 4.51 0.21
CA VAL A 113 1.77 3.94 1.43
C VAL A 113 0.71 3.93 2.50
N GLU A 114 0.23 2.75 2.83
CA GLU A 114 -0.73 2.53 3.90
C GLU A 114 -0.01 2.08 5.15
N VAL A 115 -0.16 2.84 6.22
CA VAL A 115 0.48 2.57 7.50
C VAL A 115 -0.59 2.23 8.53
N ARG A 116 -0.46 1.06 9.14
CA ARG A 116 -1.25 0.65 10.30
C ARG A 116 -0.46 0.95 11.58
N GLN A 117 -1.04 1.76 12.44
CA GLN A 117 -0.43 2.08 13.71
C GLN A 117 -0.60 0.93 14.71
N ARG A 118 0.40 0.76 15.57
CA ARG A 118 0.34 -0.17 16.69
C ARG A 118 -0.59 0.37 17.77
N ILE A 119 -1.47 -0.47 18.28
CA ILE A 119 -2.47 -0.08 19.27
C ILE A 119 -2.02 -0.57 20.65
N PRO A 120 -1.67 0.32 21.60
CA PRO A 120 -1.32 -0.09 22.95
C PRO A 120 -2.54 -0.63 23.68
N ILE A 121 -2.37 -1.72 24.44
CA ILE A 121 -3.41 -2.29 25.31
C ILE A 121 -3.19 -1.91 26.79
N LEU A 122 -1.94 -1.76 27.21
CA LEU A 122 -1.60 -1.38 28.57
C LEU A 122 -0.39 -0.45 28.62
N ARG A 123 -0.28 0.28 29.73
CA ARG A 123 0.89 1.09 30.07
C ARG A 123 1.57 0.51 31.30
N ILE A 124 2.85 0.26 31.19
CA ILE A 124 3.67 -0.16 32.31
C ILE A 124 4.40 1.05 32.85
N MET A 125 4.35 1.19 34.18
CA MET A 125 5.11 2.17 34.94
C MET A 125 5.90 1.43 36.02
N SER A 126 7.18 1.22 35.77
CA SER A 126 8.05 0.51 36.71
C SER A 126 8.52 1.42 37.84
N ASN A 127 8.81 0.82 38.99
CA ASN A 127 9.32 1.54 40.17
C ASN A 127 10.71 2.18 39.94
N ASN A 128 11.45 1.74 38.91
CA ASN A 128 12.70 2.35 38.49
C ASN A 128 12.53 3.67 37.69
N GLY A 129 11.27 4.13 37.49
CA GLY A 129 10.93 5.33 36.73
C GLY A 129 10.74 5.11 35.23
N GLU A 130 10.94 3.91 34.71
CA GLU A 130 10.66 3.59 33.32
C GLU A 130 9.16 3.52 33.05
N SER A 131 8.73 4.06 31.92
CA SER A 131 7.35 3.96 31.46
C SER A 131 7.32 3.59 29.98
N TYR A 132 6.46 2.64 29.60
CA TYR A 132 6.30 2.21 28.20
C TYR A 132 4.91 1.61 27.99
N TYR A 133 4.52 1.52 26.74
CA TYR A 133 3.30 0.85 26.35
C TYR A 133 3.59 -0.56 25.80
N VAL A 134 2.59 -1.43 25.89
CA VAL A 134 2.66 -2.78 25.32
C VAL A 134 1.42 -2.99 24.46
N ASP A 135 1.59 -3.55 23.27
CA ASP A 135 0.51 -3.92 22.38
C ASP A 135 -0.02 -5.34 22.63
N ASN A 136 -1.00 -5.76 21.84
CA ASN A 136 -1.60 -7.10 21.91
C ASN A 136 -0.67 -8.24 21.46
N LYS A 137 0.47 -7.91 20.85
CA LYS A 137 1.52 -8.85 20.44
C LYS A 137 2.66 -8.93 21.45
N GLY A 138 2.59 -8.16 22.55
CA GLY A 138 3.66 -8.04 23.55
C GLY A 138 4.80 -7.11 23.13
N THR A 139 4.64 -6.33 22.07
CA THR A 139 5.68 -5.41 21.59
C THR A 139 5.74 -4.17 22.47
N ILE A 140 6.95 -3.82 22.89
CA ILE A 140 7.20 -2.62 23.68
C ILE A 140 7.21 -1.40 22.80
N MET A 141 6.42 -0.39 23.16
CA MET A 141 6.31 0.89 22.50
C MET A 141 6.80 2.00 23.42
N PRO A 142 7.63 2.94 22.92
CA PRO A 142 8.07 4.07 23.74
C PRO A 142 6.90 4.97 24.12
N PRO A 143 6.98 5.68 25.27
CA PRO A 143 6.01 6.68 25.66
C PRO A 143 6.23 7.93 24.82
N GLU A 144 5.44 8.08 23.74
CA GLU A 144 5.47 9.30 22.94
C GLU A 144 4.69 10.42 23.64
N ALA A 145 5.35 11.58 23.78
CA ALA A 145 4.76 12.73 24.45
C ALA A 145 3.52 13.31 23.73
N LYS A 146 3.38 13.00 22.45
CA LYS A 146 2.32 13.55 21.58
C LYS A 146 0.98 12.86 21.74
N CYS A 147 0.96 11.66 22.26
CA CYS A 147 -0.26 10.86 22.36
C CYS A 147 -0.33 10.10 23.68
N VAL A 148 -1.26 10.53 24.54
CA VAL A 148 -1.55 9.82 25.79
C VAL A 148 -2.74 8.90 25.56
N ALA A 149 -2.48 7.63 25.32
CA ALA A 149 -3.55 6.64 25.30
C ALA A 149 -4.02 6.39 26.74
N ARG A 150 -5.31 6.62 26.99
CA ARG A 150 -5.96 6.22 28.25
C ARG A 150 -6.08 4.69 28.25
N ARG A 151 -5.13 4.01 28.88
CA ARG A 151 -5.05 2.54 28.97
C ARG A 151 -4.90 2.12 30.42
N THR A 152 -5.15 0.86 30.68
CA THR A 152 -4.89 0.26 31.99
C THR A 152 -3.42 0.45 32.33
N ILE A 153 -3.17 0.98 33.52
CA ILE A 153 -1.82 1.19 34.02
C ILE A 153 -1.45 0.02 34.94
N VAL A 154 -0.33 -0.58 34.68
CA VAL A 154 0.28 -1.61 35.52
C VAL A 154 1.50 -0.98 36.19
N THR A 155 1.54 -1.02 37.53
CA THR A 155 2.65 -0.49 38.32
C THR A 155 3.32 -1.61 39.12
N GLY A 156 4.61 -1.54 39.33
CA GLY A 156 5.33 -2.52 40.12
C GLY A 156 6.80 -2.61 39.75
N ASN A 157 7.45 -3.65 40.27
CA ASN A 157 8.83 -3.98 39.91
C ASN A 157 8.82 -4.85 38.65
N VAL A 158 8.71 -4.19 37.49
CA VAL A 158 8.61 -4.86 36.17
C VAL A 158 9.93 -4.65 35.46
N GLU A 159 10.58 -5.74 35.08
CA GLU A 159 11.77 -5.76 34.23
C GLU A 159 11.34 -5.94 32.75
N LYS A 160 12.11 -5.31 31.85
CA LYS A 160 11.88 -5.44 30.39
C LYS A 160 12.38 -6.77 29.87
#